data_68e46098bb77474b8d7e87a015448dae
#
_entry.id   68e46098bb77474b8d7e87a015448dae
#
_cell.length_a   1.000
_cell.length_b   1.000
_cell.length_c   1.000
_cell.angle_alpha   90.00
_cell.angle_beta   90.00
_cell.angle_gamma   90.00
#
_symmetry.space_group_name_H-M   'P 1'
#
loop_
_entity.id
_entity.type
_entity.pdbx_description
1 polymer ?
#
loop_
_entity_poly.entity_id
_entity_poly.type
_entity_poly.pdbx_seq_one_letter_code
_entity_poly.pdbx_strand_id
1 'polypeptide(L)'
;MAETKEYAGITRNKLDCIKERFQSQGVTPPAGDSGTIDQQGIRLSVTYVEAEQKLHFGLIEKPFFIAEQLVWSLLDRAVKSCAEN
;
A
#
# COMPACT_ATOMS: atom_id res chain seq x y z
N MET A 1 3.18 10.55 -15.19
CA MET A 1 4.29 10.34 -14.27
C MET A 1 3.84 9.48 -13.10
N ALA A 2 4.69 8.56 -12.68
CA ALA A 2 4.36 7.72 -11.53
C ALA A 2 4.56 8.52 -10.24
N GLU A 3 3.57 8.47 -9.38
CA GLU A 3 3.69 9.04 -8.05
C GLU A 3 4.09 7.94 -7.08
N THR A 4 4.85 8.31 -6.07
CA THR A 4 5.29 7.36 -5.06
C THR A 4 4.99 7.91 -3.67
N LYS A 5 4.80 6.99 -2.71
CA LYS A 5 4.60 7.36 -1.33
C LYS A 5 5.34 6.37 -0.44
N GLU A 6 5.95 6.87 0.61
CA GLU A 6 6.76 6.08 1.51
C GLU A 6 6.24 6.23 2.94
N TYR A 7 6.20 5.11 3.65
CA TYR A 7 5.83 5.10 5.06
C TYR A 7 6.99 4.53 5.85
N ALA A 8 7.40 5.25 6.89
CA ALA A 8 8.46 4.80 7.78
C ALA A 8 7.87 4.16 9.03
N GLY A 9 8.70 3.47 9.80
CA GLY A 9 8.27 2.86 11.04
C GLY A 9 7.35 1.67 10.87
N ILE A 10 7.46 0.97 9.75
CA ILE A 10 6.62 -0.18 9.46
C ILE A 10 7.36 -1.44 9.92
N THR A 11 6.94 -1.99 11.06
CA THR A 11 7.47 -3.27 11.52
C THR A 11 6.86 -4.40 10.73
N ARG A 12 7.43 -5.60 10.84
CA ARG A 12 6.88 -6.77 10.16
C ARG A 12 5.44 -7.03 10.61
N ASN A 13 5.15 -6.87 11.89
CA ASN A 13 3.78 -7.06 12.41
C ASN A 13 2.84 -6.03 11.82
N LYS A 14 3.29 -4.79 11.70
CA LYS A 14 2.46 -3.75 11.12
C LYS A 14 2.20 -4.02 9.63
N LEU A 15 3.22 -4.51 8.92
CA LEU A 15 3.06 -4.87 7.53
C LEU A 15 2.00 -5.95 7.36
N ASP A 16 2.04 -6.98 8.22
CA ASP A 16 1.05 -8.05 8.17
C ASP A 16 -0.36 -7.51 8.41
N CYS A 17 -0.48 -6.58 9.35
CA CYS A 17 -1.77 -5.94 9.63
C CYS A 17 -2.27 -5.16 8.41
N ILE A 18 -1.38 -4.43 7.74
CA ILE A 18 -1.75 -3.67 6.54
C ILE A 18 -2.23 -4.61 5.44
N LYS A 19 -1.54 -5.74 5.25
CA LYS A 19 -1.96 -6.73 4.27
C LYS A 19 -3.34 -7.30 4.59
N GLU A 20 -3.62 -7.55 5.86
CA GLU A 20 -4.93 -8.02 6.28
C GLU A 20 -6.02 -6.98 5.99
N ARG A 21 -5.72 -5.72 6.19
CA ARG A 21 -6.69 -4.65 5.88
C ARG A 21 -7.02 -4.62 4.39
N PHE A 22 -6.01 -4.79 3.55
CA PHE A 22 -6.25 -4.88 2.11
C PHE A 22 -7.14 -6.06 1.78
N GLN A 23 -6.84 -7.23 2.36
CA GLN A 23 -7.63 -8.43 2.10
C GLN A 23 -9.07 -8.26 2.54
N SER A 24 -9.31 -7.59 3.65
CA SER A 24 -10.67 -7.39 4.14
C SER A 24 -11.48 -6.48 3.24
N GLN A 25 -10.81 -5.72 2.37
CA GLN A 25 -11.47 -4.83 1.41
C GLN A 25 -11.51 -5.44 0.01
N GLY A 26 -11.15 -6.71 -0.12
CA GLY A 26 -11.16 -7.40 -1.40
C GLY A 26 -9.93 -7.14 -2.25
N VAL A 27 -8.91 -6.53 -1.68
CA VAL A 27 -7.65 -6.25 -2.38
C VAL A 27 -6.66 -7.35 -2.04
N THR A 28 -5.98 -7.89 -3.05
CA THR A 28 -5.00 -8.95 -2.84
C THR A 28 -3.60 -8.35 -2.78
N PRO A 29 -2.98 -8.31 -1.59
CA PRO A 29 -1.60 -7.80 -1.50
C PRO A 29 -0.61 -8.84 -2.01
N PRO A 30 0.63 -8.42 -2.38
CA PRO A 30 1.65 -9.39 -2.77
C PRO A 30 2.04 -10.27 -1.59
N ALA A 31 2.37 -11.52 -1.88
CA ALA A 31 2.74 -12.48 -0.85
C ALA A 31 4.10 -12.17 -0.21
N GLY A 32 5.01 -11.57 -0.98
CA GLY A 32 6.35 -11.27 -0.51
C GLY A 32 6.49 -9.80 -0.10
N ASP A 33 7.74 -9.36 0.01
CA ASP A 33 8.04 -7.99 0.39
C ASP A 33 7.92 -7.02 -0.76
N SER A 34 7.81 -7.50 -1.99
CA SER A 34 7.61 -6.64 -3.15
C SER A 34 6.66 -7.30 -4.14
N GLY A 35 5.97 -6.49 -4.90
CA GLY A 35 5.04 -6.96 -5.90
C GLY A 35 4.13 -5.84 -6.34
N THR A 36 2.99 -6.22 -6.92
CA THR A 36 2.02 -5.25 -7.38
C THR A 36 0.63 -5.57 -6.83
N ILE A 37 -0.15 -4.53 -6.65
CA ILE A 37 -1.57 -4.64 -6.33
C ILE A 37 -2.32 -4.16 -7.57
N ASP A 38 -3.29 -4.95 -8.01
CA ASP A 38 -4.08 -4.65 -9.19
C ASP A 38 -5.55 -4.78 -8.82
N GLN A 39 -6.25 -3.66 -8.75
CA GLN A 39 -7.62 -3.64 -8.27
C GLN A 39 -8.41 -2.58 -9.02
N GLN A 40 -9.44 -3.03 -9.76
CA GLN A 40 -10.39 -2.13 -10.43
C GLN A 40 -9.70 -1.10 -11.32
N GLY A 41 -8.68 -1.51 -12.05
CA GLY A 41 -7.95 -0.62 -12.95
C GLY A 41 -6.87 0.19 -12.29
N ILE A 42 -6.73 0.10 -10.98
CA ILE A 42 -5.65 0.76 -10.25
C ILE A 42 -4.53 -0.24 -10.07
N ARG A 43 -3.33 0.12 -10.46
CA ARG A 43 -2.15 -0.72 -10.30
C ARG A 43 -1.11 0.01 -9.48
N LEU A 44 -0.68 -0.62 -8.41
CA LEU A 44 0.31 -0.05 -7.49
C LEU A 44 1.48 -1.01 -7.35
N SER A 45 2.69 -0.47 -7.30
CA SER A 45 3.83 -1.26 -6.89
C SER A 45 3.97 -1.16 -5.37
N VAL A 46 4.43 -2.24 -4.75
CA VAL A 46 4.61 -2.29 -3.30
C VAL A 46 6.01 -2.85 -3.05
N THR A 47 6.77 -2.18 -2.21
CA THR A 47 8.09 -2.64 -1.82
C THR A 47 8.30 -2.37 -0.34
N TYR A 48 8.61 -3.41 0.41
CA TYR A 48 8.91 -3.28 1.84
C TYR A 48 10.40 -3.52 2.04
N VAL A 49 11.05 -2.56 2.70
CA VAL A 49 12.47 -2.65 3.04
C VAL A 49 12.59 -2.86 4.53
N GLU A 50 12.76 -4.10 4.94
CA GLU A 50 12.75 -4.48 6.34
C GLU A 50 13.88 -3.80 7.13
N ALA A 51 15.06 -3.70 6.53
CA ALA A 51 16.21 -3.10 7.20
C ALA A 51 15.94 -1.65 7.61
N GLU A 52 15.11 -0.95 6.84
CA GLU A 52 14.75 0.45 7.11
C GLU A 52 13.36 0.59 7.70
N GLN A 53 12.62 -0.50 7.77
CA GLN A 53 11.21 -0.50 8.19
C GLN A 53 10.38 0.50 7.39
N LYS A 54 10.62 0.53 6.09
CA LYS A 54 9.93 1.44 5.18
C LYS A 54 9.09 0.67 4.19
N LEU A 55 7.91 1.19 3.94
CA LEU A 55 6.99 0.62 2.96
C LEU A 55 6.78 1.64 1.86
N HIS A 56 7.08 1.25 0.63
CA HIS A 56 6.99 2.13 -0.53
C HIS A 56 5.83 1.70 -1.42
N PHE A 57 5.04 2.67 -1.85
CA PHE A 57 4.01 2.45 -2.85
C PHE A 57 4.31 3.31 -4.06
N GLY A 58 4.09 2.75 -5.25
CA GLY A 58 4.21 3.52 -6.48
C GLY A 58 2.94 3.36 -7.29
N LEU A 59 2.34 4.46 -7.72
CA LEU A 59 1.14 4.41 -8.56
C LEU A 59 1.58 4.20 -10.00
N ILE A 60 1.26 3.04 -10.57
CA ILE A 60 1.64 2.69 -11.92
C ILE A 60 0.53 3.12 -12.89
N GLU A 61 -0.72 2.84 -12.53
CA GLU A 61 -1.84 3.08 -13.42
C GLU A 61 -3.11 3.29 -12.62
N LYS A 62 -3.98 4.17 -13.10
CA LYS A 62 -5.30 4.36 -12.52
C LYS A 62 -6.26 4.83 -13.60
N PRO A 63 -7.58 4.61 -13.42
CA PRO A 63 -8.57 5.22 -14.32
C PRO A 63 -8.51 6.75 -14.21
N PHE A 64 -8.73 7.43 -15.32
CA PHE A 64 -8.63 8.88 -15.35
C PHE A 64 -9.67 9.57 -14.47
N PHE A 65 -10.79 8.92 -14.21
CA PHE A 65 -11.86 9.49 -13.40
C PHE A 65 -11.64 9.33 -11.89
N ILE A 66 -10.57 8.64 -11.49
CA ILE A 66 -10.24 8.48 -10.08
C ILE A 66 -9.13 9.45 -9.72
N ALA A 67 -9.38 10.28 -8.70
CA ALA A 67 -8.38 11.23 -8.25
C ALA A 67 -7.24 10.48 -7.54
N GLU A 68 -6.01 10.90 -7.82
CA GLU A 68 -4.84 10.32 -7.20
C GLU A 68 -4.89 10.42 -5.69
N GLN A 69 -5.41 11.54 -5.17
CA GLN A 69 -5.54 11.75 -3.74
C GLN A 69 -6.43 10.70 -3.07
N LEU A 70 -7.42 10.21 -3.80
CA LEU A 70 -8.30 9.16 -3.27
C LEU A 70 -7.51 7.88 -3.04
N VAL A 71 -6.62 7.53 -3.99
CA VAL A 71 -5.78 6.35 -3.85
C VAL A 71 -4.91 6.46 -2.62
N TRP A 72 -4.23 7.60 -2.45
CA TRP A 72 -3.35 7.80 -1.29
C TRP A 72 -4.12 7.85 0.01
N SER A 73 -5.34 8.40 0.00
CA SER A 73 -6.18 8.43 1.20
C SER A 73 -6.55 7.03 1.67
N LEU A 74 -6.85 6.14 0.73
CA LEU A 74 -7.17 4.76 1.07
C LEU A 74 -5.96 4.04 1.67
N LEU A 75 -4.77 4.28 1.11
CA LEU A 75 -3.55 3.69 1.64
C LEU A 75 -3.22 4.24 3.03
N ASP A 76 -3.34 5.55 3.21
CA ASP A 76 -3.12 6.18 4.51
C ASP A 76 -4.04 5.58 5.57
N ARG A 77 -5.31 5.39 5.22
CA ARG A 77 -6.28 4.84 6.15
C ARG A 77 -5.90 3.43 6.58
N ALA A 78 -5.47 2.61 5.61
CA ALA A 78 -5.05 1.25 5.92
C ALA A 78 -3.83 1.23 6.83
N VAL A 79 -2.85 2.06 6.52
CA VAL A 79 -1.62 2.14 7.32
C VAL A 79 -1.92 2.65 8.73
N LYS A 80 -2.72 3.71 8.83
CA LYS A 80 -3.03 4.31 10.14
C LYS A 80 -3.90 3.40 11.00
N SER A 81 -4.76 2.59 10.39
CA SER A 81 -5.59 1.66 11.16
C SER A 81 -4.77 0.55 11.79
N CYS A 82 -3.53 0.38 11.35
CA CYS A 82 -2.61 -0.60 11.89
C CYS A 82 -1.54 0.03 12.77
N ALA A 83 -1.78 1.25 13.25
CA ALA A 83 -0.84 1.91 14.14
C ALA A 83 -0.68 1.09 15.42
N GLU A 84 0.56 0.91 15.84
CA GLU A 84 0.85 0.21 17.07
C GLU A 84 0.83 1.18 18.23
N ASN A 85 0.35 0.69 19.33
CA ASN A 85 0.34 1.47 20.57
C ASN A 85 1.53 1.10 21.43
#